data_96ce25336f58d39e3773e28b1b50ead9
#
_entry.id   96ce25336f58d39e3773e28b1b50ead9
#
_cell.length_a   1.000
_cell.length_b   1.000
_cell.length_c   1.000
_cell.angle_alpha   90.00
_cell.angle_beta   90.00
_cell.angle_gamma   90.00
#
_symmetry.space_group_name_H-M   'P 1'
#
loop_
_entity.id
_entity.type
_entity.pdbx_description
1 polymer ?
#
loop_
_entity_poly.entity_id
_entity_poly.type
_entity_poly.pdbx_seq_one_letter_code
_entity_poly.pdbx_strand_id
1 'polypeptide(L)'
;MGNGTFISLKKNQINPEEQLIWEAIKGAAPFFSIITEIELKTIKSNPIKVIEGFVNPNELTEIIKISEEFPENISLQWIYAQKIYIYIFAELKNNLEDKRTEEYLMPLDKFPALKKQYHENFNKINFFPKELNLYELNANNHSEVISLLGEDLKNNIPSFIKCLNEIMDKKPNNSCYVASQQLGCKTKKLNYGSSFFVHRKSTWKPWIYASWKKNDLQEKEVALNWIYTSWNNLKRFYPNIHLAQLHNHLNTHEEELTLAFGNRMNELKTLKNIFDPQGILPPL
;
A
#
# COMPACT_ATOMS: atom_id res chain seq x y z
N MET A 1 -21.18 -16.00 -1.66
CA MET A 1 -20.12 -17.00 -1.67
C MET A 1 -19.98 -17.58 -3.07
N GLY A 2 -18.84 -18.20 -3.42
CA GLY A 2 -18.63 -18.79 -4.74
C GLY A 2 -19.60 -19.91 -5.11
N ASN A 3 -20.15 -20.61 -4.11
CA ASN A 3 -21.17 -21.64 -4.31
C ASN A 3 -22.61 -21.10 -4.42
N GLY A 4 -22.78 -19.77 -4.54
CA GLY A 4 -24.09 -19.12 -4.60
C GLY A 4 -24.77 -18.87 -3.24
N THR A 5 -24.21 -19.33 -2.14
CA THR A 5 -24.78 -19.05 -0.80
C THR A 5 -24.68 -17.57 -0.46
N PHE A 6 -25.76 -16.99 0.05
CA PHE A 6 -25.77 -15.63 0.59
C PHE A 6 -25.60 -15.69 2.11
N ILE A 7 -24.65 -14.89 2.65
CA ILE A 7 -24.40 -14.78 4.08
C ILE A 7 -24.40 -13.30 4.47
N SER A 8 -25.16 -12.94 5.51
CA SER A 8 -25.17 -11.61 6.11
C SER A 8 -24.49 -11.67 7.48
N LEU A 9 -23.38 -10.96 7.64
CA LEU A 9 -22.59 -10.93 8.88
C LEU A 9 -22.69 -9.55 9.54
N LYS A 10 -22.99 -9.53 10.83
CA LYS A 10 -23.02 -8.30 11.63
C LYS A 10 -22.07 -8.44 12.82
N LYS A 11 -21.14 -7.52 13.00
CA LYS A 11 -20.08 -7.56 14.02
C LYS A 11 -20.56 -8.00 15.42
N ASN A 12 -21.74 -7.58 15.84
CA ASN A 12 -22.27 -7.84 17.19
C ASN A 12 -23.15 -9.12 17.26
N GLN A 13 -23.28 -9.86 16.17
CA GLN A 13 -24.15 -11.04 16.05
C GLN A 13 -23.45 -12.24 15.44
N ILE A 14 -22.11 -12.19 15.36
CA ILE A 14 -21.28 -13.25 14.79
C ILE A 14 -21.25 -14.40 15.78
N ASN A 15 -21.66 -15.57 15.36
CA ASN A 15 -21.52 -16.82 16.13
C ASN A 15 -20.12 -17.43 15.91
N PRO A 16 -19.70 -18.43 16.71
CA PRO A 16 -18.39 -19.04 16.56
C PRO A 16 -18.11 -19.66 15.20
N GLU A 17 -19.11 -20.18 14.50
CA GLU A 17 -18.96 -20.79 13.16
C GLU A 17 -18.72 -19.72 12.09
N GLU A 18 -19.31 -18.53 12.25
CA GLU A 18 -19.14 -17.39 11.35
C GLU A 18 -17.84 -16.59 11.62
N GLN A 19 -17.21 -16.82 12.78
CA GLN A 19 -16.03 -16.04 13.19
C GLN A 19 -14.90 -16.13 12.17
N LEU A 20 -14.61 -17.32 11.66
CA LEU A 20 -13.57 -17.52 10.66
C LEU A 20 -13.90 -16.80 9.35
N ILE A 21 -15.16 -16.85 8.91
CA ILE A 21 -15.62 -16.12 7.72
C ILE A 21 -15.47 -14.62 7.91
N TRP A 22 -15.89 -14.10 9.09
CA TRP A 22 -15.76 -12.69 9.45
C TRP A 22 -14.31 -12.19 9.44
N GLU A 23 -13.38 -13.00 9.89
CA GLU A 23 -11.94 -12.67 9.85
C GLU A 23 -11.40 -12.72 8.42
N ALA A 24 -11.80 -13.74 7.64
CA ALA A 24 -11.30 -13.96 6.29
C ALA A 24 -11.78 -12.89 5.30
N ILE A 25 -13.03 -12.42 5.39
CA ILE A 25 -13.50 -11.34 4.51
C ILE A 25 -12.69 -10.04 4.68
N LYS A 26 -12.03 -9.86 5.82
CA LYS A 26 -11.13 -8.73 6.11
C LYS A 26 -9.68 -9.03 5.66
N GLY A 27 -9.49 -9.31 4.38
CA GLY A 27 -8.17 -9.50 3.79
C GLY A 27 -8.09 -10.60 2.71
N ALA A 28 -9.08 -11.51 2.65
CA ALA A 28 -9.04 -12.64 1.72
C ALA A 28 -10.37 -12.88 0.97
N ALA A 29 -11.34 -11.97 1.09
CA ALA A 29 -12.67 -12.14 0.48
C ALA A 29 -12.67 -12.60 -0.97
N PRO A 30 -11.85 -12.06 -1.90
CA PRO A 30 -11.93 -12.40 -3.32
C PRO A 30 -11.73 -13.90 -3.63
N PHE A 31 -11.07 -14.64 -2.75
CA PHE A 31 -10.77 -16.04 -2.96
C PHE A 31 -11.94 -17.00 -2.71
N PHE A 32 -12.94 -16.60 -1.94
CA PHE A 32 -14.07 -17.46 -1.57
C PHE A 32 -15.44 -16.75 -1.58
N SER A 33 -15.47 -15.42 -1.75
CA SER A 33 -16.70 -14.65 -1.71
C SER A 33 -16.65 -13.39 -2.57
N ILE A 34 -17.84 -12.88 -2.90
CA ILE A 34 -18.04 -11.54 -3.46
C ILE A 34 -18.84 -10.74 -2.43
N ILE A 35 -18.31 -9.60 -2.03
CA ILE A 35 -18.98 -8.69 -1.10
C ILE A 35 -19.88 -7.78 -1.93
N THR A 36 -21.19 -7.84 -1.69
CA THR A 36 -22.20 -7.05 -2.40
C THR A 36 -22.67 -5.82 -1.62
N GLU A 37 -22.50 -5.84 -0.30
CA GLU A 37 -22.92 -4.74 0.58
C GLU A 37 -21.99 -4.62 1.78
N ILE A 38 -21.65 -3.39 2.15
CA ILE A 38 -20.84 -3.07 3.34
C ILE A 38 -21.50 -1.88 4.06
N GLU A 39 -21.80 -2.06 5.34
CA GLU A 39 -22.16 -0.98 6.24
C GLU A 39 -20.92 -0.53 7.04
N LEU A 40 -20.53 0.74 6.91
CA LEU A 40 -19.37 1.33 7.58
C LEU A 40 -19.81 2.44 8.54
N LYS A 41 -19.27 2.42 9.75
CA LYS A 41 -19.39 3.54 10.67
C LYS A 41 -18.50 4.68 10.18
N THR A 42 -19.09 5.83 9.93
CA THR A 42 -18.36 7.05 9.60
C THR A 42 -17.88 7.77 10.87
N ILE A 43 -16.81 8.52 10.74
CA ILE A 43 -16.27 9.42 11.75
C ILE A 43 -16.19 10.83 11.17
N LYS A 44 -16.30 11.84 12.02
CA LYS A 44 -16.08 13.24 11.60
C LYS A 44 -14.60 13.40 11.22
N SER A 45 -14.35 13.99 10.05
CA SER A 45 -12.99 14.35 9.63
C SER A 45 -12.48 15.51 10.48
N ASN A 46 -11.26 15.40 10.96
CA ASN A 46 -10.53 16.50 11.57
C ASN A 46 -9.84 17.37 10.49
N PRO A 47 -9.47 18.62 10.83
CA PRO A 47 -8.61 19.42 9.98
C PRO A 47 -7.28 18.72 9.72
N ILE A 48 -6.64 19.09 8.61
CA ILE A 48 -5.47 18.40 8.11
C ILE A 48 -4.43 19.42 7.67
N LYS A 49 -3.19 19.16 8.02
CA LYS A 49 -2.03 19.83 7.46
C LYS A 49 -1.36 18.91 6.43
N VAL A 50 -1.08 19.45 5.26
CA VAL A 50 -0.38 18.80 4.16
C VAL A 50 0.96 19.47 3.96
N ILE A 51 2.02 18.67 3.80
CA ILE A 51 3.35 19.15 3.38
C ILE A 51 3.73 18.36 2.15
N GLU A 52 3.99 19.05 1.05
CA GLU A 52 4.20 18.40 -0.24
C GLU A 52 5.26 19.11 -1.07
N GLY A 53 5.92 18.39 -1.97
CA GLY A 53 6.87 18.97 -2.91
C GLY A 53 7.77 17.95 -3.57
N PHE A 54 8.59 18.44 -4.51
CA PHE A 54 9.60 17.64 -5.17
C PHE A 54 10.90 17.68 -4.38
N VAL A 55 11.56 16.52 -4.29
CA VAL A 55 12.81 16.35 -3.56
C VAL A 55 13.79 15.50 -4.38
N ASN A 56 15.07 15.58 -4.03
CA ASN A 56 16.10 14.70 -4.57
C ASN A 56 16.31 13.44 -3.69
N PRO A 57 17.08 12.43 -4.13
CA PRO A 57 17.30 11.20 -3.35
C PRO A 57 17.95 11.42 -1.98
N ASN A 58 18.84 12.41 -1.82
CA ASN A 58 19.47 12.71 -0.53
C ASN A 58 18.43 13.33 0.43
N GLU A 59 17.59 14.24 -0.05
CA GLU A 59 16.50 14.80 0.72
C GLU A 59 15.48 13.73 1.11
N LEU A 60 15.13 12.79 0.20
CA LEU A 60 14.26 11.66 0.52
C LEU A 60 14.85 10.80 1.65
N THR A 61 16.16 10.55 1.64
CA THR A 61 16.86 9.84 2.72
C THR A 61 16.61 10.48 4.08
N GLU A 62 16.79 11.78 4.18
CA GLU A 62 16.57 12.53 5.41
C GLU A 62 15.10 12.58 5.82
N ILE A 63 14.20 12.74 4.85
CA ILE A 63 12.75 12.78 5.10
C ILE A 63 12.22 11.45 5.59
N ILE A 64 12.66 10.31 5.01
CA ILE A 64 12.29 8.98 5.51
C ILE A 64 12.77 8.82 6.96
N LYS A 65 14.02 9.21 7.27
CA LYS A 65 14.56 9.15 8.62
C LYS A 65 13.73 9.96 9.63
N ILE A 66 13.32 11.18 9.26
CA ILE A 66 12.43 12.00 10.08
C ILE A 66 11.07 11.32 10.24
N SER A 67 10.53 10.75 9.18
CA SER A 67 9.18 10.19 9.17
C SER A 67 9.06 8.89 9.97
N GLU A 68 10.14 8.15 10.19
CA GLU A 68 10.11 6.95 11.05
C GLU A 68 9.85 7.27 12.54
N GLU A 69 10.05 8.54 12.94
CA GLU A 69 9.74 9.06 14.27
C GLU A 69 8.32 9.68 14.35
N PHE A 70 7.55 9.68 13.27
CA PHE A 70 6.23 10.29 13.25
C PHE A 70 5.24 9.57 14.16
N PRO A 71 4.42 10.35 14.91
CA PRO A 71 3.31 9.80 15.68
C PRO A 71 2.18 9.31 14.76
N GLU A 72 1.18 8.66 15.36
CA GLU A 72 0.07 8.00 14.67
C GLU A 72 -0.76 8.90 13.74
N ASN A 73 -0.79 10.19 13.99
CA ASN A 73 -1.56 11.17 13.23
C ASN A 73 -0.78 11.81 12.08
N ILE A 74 0.48 11.43 11.88
CA ILE A 74 1.29 11.90 10.75
C ILE A 74 1.72 10.70 9.91
N SER A 75 1.69 10.85 8.59
CA SER A 75 2.19 9.83 7.66
C SER A 75 2.84 10.46 6.44
N LEU A 76 3.88 9.80 5.94
CA LEU A 76 4.57 10.13 4.70
C LEU A 76 4.13 9.19 3.59
N GLN A 77 3.90 9.75 2.41
CA GLN A 77 3.88 9.04 1.14
C GLN A 77 4.91 9.68 0.21
N TRP A 78 5.59 8.87 -0.57
CA TRP A 78 6.48 9.35 -1.62
C TRP A 78 6.28 8.54 -2.90
N ILE A 79 6.54 9.18 -4.04
CA ILE A 79 6.47 8.59 -5.38
C ILE A 79 7.73 8.96 -6.13
N TYR A 80 8.46 7.97 -6.61
CA TYR A 80 9.62 8.16 -7.46
C TYR A 80 9.27 7.74 -8.88
N ALA A 81 8.95 8.71 -9.72
CA ALA A 81 8.70 8.58 -11.16
C ALA A 81 9.89 9.18 -11.95
N GLN A 82 9.70 10.27 -12.71
CA GLN A 82 10.79 11.06 -13.28
C GLN A 82 11.47 11.94 -12.22
N LYS A 83 10.70 12.35 -11.23
CA LYS A 83 11.13 13.10 -10.04
C LYS A 83 10.56 12.41 -8.80
N ILE A 84 11.14 12.71 -7.67
CA ILE A 84 10.59 12.24 -6.39
C ILE A 84 9.64 13.30 -5.86
N TYR A 85 8.40 12.91 -5.64
CA TYR A 85 7.41 13.73 -4.98
C TYR A 85 7.09 13.16 -3.62
N ILE A 86 7.02 14.01 -2.62
CA ILE A 86 6.59 13.62 -1.27
C ILE A 86 5.28 14.28 -0.91
N TYR A 87 4.57 13.61 -0.02
CA TYR A 87 3.29 14.03 0.50
C TYR A 87 3.19 13.60 1.96
N ILE A 88 3.23 14.56 2.87
CA ILE A 88 3.09 14.32 4.31
C ILE A 88 1.73 14.83 4.74
N PHE A 89 1.05 14.00 5.48
CA PHE A 89 -0.30 14.21 5.94
C PHE A 89 -0.34 14.19 7.46
N ALA A 90 -0.83 15.25 8.09
CA ALA A 90 -0.96 15.35 9.53
C ALA A 90 -2.40 15.71 9.93
N GLU A 91 -3.05 14.81 10.68
CA GLU A 91 -4.37 15.05 11.25
C GLU A 91 -4.21 15.96 12.51
N LEU A 92 -5.02 17.01 12.58
CA LEU A 92 -5.03 17.99 13.68
C LEU A 92 -6.28 17.75 14.53
N LYS A 93 -6.12 17.56 15.85
CA LYS A 93 -7.22 17.16 16.73
C LYS A 93 -7.58 18.19 17.78
N ASN A 94 -6.60 18.84 18.38
CA ASN A 94 -6.76 19.84 19.43
C ASN A 94 -5.46 20.58 19.69
N ASN A 95 -5.52 21.74 20.34
CA ASN A 95 -4.40 22.65 20.54
C ASN A 95 -3.13 22.03 21.15
N LEU A 96 -3.23 21.01 22.01
CA LEU A 96 -2.07 20.39 22.63
C LEU A 96 -1.42 19.35 21.70
N GLU A 97 -2.24 18.49 21.09
CA GLU A 97 -1.74 17.50 20.12
C GLU A 97 -1.22 18.20 18.87
N ASP A 98 -1.84 19.30 18.45
CA ASP A 98 -1.41 20.09 17.30
C ASP A 98 -0.03 20.73 17.53
N LYS A 99 0.28 21.21 18.73
CA LYS A 99 1.63 21.69 19.08
C LYS A 99 2.67 20.57 18.97
N ARG A 100 2.39 19.38 19.49
CA ARG A 100 3.27 18.21 19.35
C ARG A 100 3.42 17.81 17.87
N THR A 101 2.35 17.84 17.10
CA THR A 101 2.39 17.59 15.66
C THR A 101 3.33 18.57 14.96
N GLU A 102 3.30 19.87 15.30
CA GLU A 102 4.22 20.87 14.74
C GLU A 102 5.68 20.57 15.10
N GLU A 103 5.98 20.12 16.33
CA GLU A 103 7.34 19.76 16.74
C GLU A 103 7.91 18.63 15.87
N TYR A 104 7.10 17.60 15.51
CA TYR A 104 7.52 16.55 14.58
C TYR A 104 7.67 17.04 13.14
N LEU A 105 6.93 18.06 12.72
CA LEU A 105 7.00 18.60 11.36
C LEU A 105 8.08 19.67 11.19
N MET A 106 8.54 20.31 12.29
CA MET A 106 9.56 21.37 12.27
C MET A 106 10.88 20.95 11.57
N PRO A 107 11.42 19.72 11.74
CA PRO A 107 12.64 19.31 11.03
C PRO A 107 12.52 19.34 9.49
N LEU A 108 11.29 19.39 8.95
CA LEU A 108 11.03 19.49 7.51
C LEU A 108 11.22 20.91 6.96
N ASP A 109 11.33 21.94 7.83
CA ASP A 109 11.51 23.35 7.42
C ASP A 109 12.86 23.61 6.73
N LYS A 110 13.83 22.71 6.92
CA LYS A 110 15.11 22.75 6.20
C LYS A 110 15.00 22.43 4.70
N PHE A 111 13.85 21.96 4.21
CA PHE A 111 13.62 21.64 2.81
C PHE A 111 12.76 22.73 2.13
N PRO A 112 13.37 23.72 1.47
CA PRO A 112 12.65 24.90 0.96
C PRO A 112 11.69 24.59 -0.18
N ALA A 113 11.85 23.47 -0.84
CA ALA A 113 10.94 23.00 -1.91
C ALA A 113 9.59 22.50 -1.38
N LEU A 114 9.47 22.23 -0.07
CA LEU A 114 8.25 21.72 0.53
C LEU A 114 7.28 22.87 0.85
N LYS A 115 6.05 22.71 0.41
CA LYS A 115 4.94 23.64 0.65
C LYS A 115 4.04 23.09 1.75
N LYS A 116 3.64 23.94 2.68
CA LYS A 116 2.68 23.62 3.75
C LYS A 116 1.32 24.18 3.39
N GLN A 117 0.28 23.37 3.52
CA GLN A 117 -1.11 23.72 3.28
C GLN A 117 -1.98 23.25 4.44
N TYR A 118 -3.03 24.00 4.73
CA TYR A 118 -4.03 23.67 5.73
C TYR A 118 -5.38 23.44 5.07
N HIS A 119 -6.05 22.37 5.45
CA HIS A 119 -7.38 22.01 4.95
C HIS A 119 -8.32 21.69 6.09
N GLU A 120 -9.50 22.31 6.10
CA GLU A 120 -10.53 22.05 7.12
C GLU A 120 -11.11 20.62 7.01
N ASN A 121 -11.03 20.02 5.83
CA ASN A 121 -11.50 18.65 5.59
C ASN A 121 -10.75 17.99 4.44
N PHE A 122 -10.82 16.67 4.40
CA PHE A 122 -10.13 15.82 3.45
C PHE A 122 -10.58 16.00 1.98
N ASN A 123 -11.83 16.43 1.76
CA ASN A 123 -12.46 16.40 0.43
C ASN A 123 -11.91 17.44 -0.55
N LYS A 124 -11.07 18.37 -0.08
CA LYS A 124 -10.49 19.45 -0.90
C LYS A 124 -9.03 19.22 -1.27
N ILE A 125 -8.51 18.04 -1.00
CA ILE A 125 -7.10 17.73 -1.22
C ILE A 125 -6.88 17.10 -2.59
N ASN A 126 -6.03 17.73 -3.41
CA ASN A 126 -5.51 17.12 -4.63
C ASN A 126 -4.27 16.29 -4.28
N PHE A 127 -4.38 14.96 -4.37
CA PHE A 127 -3.33 14.05 -3.90
C PHE A 127 -2.06 14.03 -4.77
N PHE A 128 -2.15 14.39 -6.04
CA PHE A 128 -1.00 14.29 -6.94
C PHE A 128 -0.91 15.48 -7.87
N PRO A 129 0.25 16.10 -7.99
CA PRO A 129 0.46 17.16 -8.96
C PRO A 129 0.42 16.60 -10.38
N LYS A 130 -0.07 17.39 -11.32
CA LYS A 130 -0.14 17.02 -12.75
C LYS A 130 1.23 16.72 -13.34
N GLU A 131 2.26 17.34 -12.80
CA GLU A 131 3.67 17.19 -13.22
C GLU A 131 4.24 15.78 -13.02
N LEU A 132 3.62 14.96 -12.17
CA LEU A 132 3.99 13.55 -12.04
C LEU A 132 3.55 12.69 -13.24
N ASN A 133 2.59 13.21 -14.02
CA ASN A 133 2.06 12.56 -15.22
C ASN A 133 1.66 11.08 -15.03
N LEU A 134 1.23 10.73 -13.80
CA LEU A 134 0.83 9.36 -13.44
C LEU A 134 -0.52 8.96 -14.07
N TYR A 135 -1.25 9.93 -14.61
CA TYR A 135 -2.61 9.78 -15.15
C TYR A 135 -2.69 9.53 -16.65
N GLU A 136 -1.59 9.30 -17.33
CA GLU A 136 -1.66 8.66 -18.63
C GLU A 136 -2.07 7.17 -18.48
N LEU A 137 -3.14 6.95 -17.72
CA LEU A 137 -3.98 5.77 -17.85
C LEU A 137 -4.68 5.84 -19.22
N ASN A 138 -3.87 5.75 -20.26
CA ASN A 138 -4.38 5.56 -21.59
C ASN A 138 -5.13 4.24 -21.59
N ALA A 139 -6.38 4.23 -22.04
CA ALA A 139 -7.17 2.99 -22.24
C ALA A 139 -6.42 1.96 -23.11
N ASN A 140 -5.32 2.37 -23.73
CA ASN A 140 -4.42 1.56 -24.55
C ASN A 140 -3.23 0.97 -23.80
N ASN A 141 -3.08 1.20 -22.49
CA ASN A 141 -1.99 0.62 -21.70
C ASN A 141 -2.50 -0.49 -20.78
N HIS A 142 -1.68 -1.51 -20.60
CA HIS A 142 -1.77 -2.46 -19.52
C HIS A 142 -0.82 -2.07 -18.39
N SER A 143 -1.10 -2.54 -17.19
CA SER A 143 -0.22 -2.32 -16.05
C SER A 143 -0.20 -3.51 -15.11
N GLU A 144 0.88 -3.61 -14.34
CA GLU A 144 1.05 -4.54 -13.24
C GLU A 144 1.55 -3.79 -12.00
N VAL A 145 1.09 -4.20 -10.82
CA VAL A 145 1.46 -3.57 -9.55
C VAL A 145 1.80 -4.62 -8.51
N ILE A 146 3.03 -4.63 -8.01
CA ILE A 146 3.42 -5.46 -6.87
C ILE A 146 3.58 -4.57 -5.64
N SER A 147 2.93 -4.91 -4.54
CA SER A 147 3.04 -4.20 -3.27
C SER A 147 3.75 -5.04 -2.22
N LEU A 148 4.69 -4.44 -1.51
CA LEU A 148 5.39 -5.06 -0.40
C LEU A 148 4.91 -4.50 0.93
N LEU A 149 5.33 -5.15 2.01
CA LEU A 149 5.09 -4.71 3.38
C LEU A 149 6.33 -4.96 4.22
N GLY A 150 6.61 -4.04 5.15
CA GLY A 150 7.71 -4.20 6.09
C GLY A 150 7.70 -3.17 7.18
N GLU A 151 8.67 -3.29 8.06
CA GLU A 151 8.88 -2.39 9.18
C GLU A 151 9.80 -1.21 8.78
N ASP A 152 10.12 -0.33 9.74
CA ASP A 152 11.00 0.82 9.54
C ASP A 152 12.39 0.38 9.09
N LEU A 153 12.96 1.13 8.15
CA LEU A 153 14.27 0.85 7.55
C LEU A 153 15.44 1.14 8.50
N LYS A 154 15.30 2.14 9.36
CA LYS A 154 16.33 2.56 10.34
C LYS A 154 17.68 2.80 9.66
N ASN A 155 18.69 2.05 10.06
CA ASN A 155 20.05 2.15 9.52
C ASN A 155 20.16 1.69 8.03
N ASN A 156 19.14 1.04 7.49
CA ASN A 156 19.11 0.57 6.11
C ASN A 156 18.63 1.64 5.11
N ILE A 157 18.21 2.82 5.55
CA ILE A 157 17.71 3.87 4.66
C ILE A 157 18.70 4.20 3.53
N PRO A 158 20.02 4.43 3.78
CA PRO A 158 20.95 4.73 2.70
C PRO A 158 21.07 3.59 1.67
N SER A 159 21.10 2.34 2.14
CA SER A 159 21.18 1.16 1.26
C SER A 159 19.90 0.97 0.45
N PHE A 160 18.73 1.28 1.04
CA PHE A 160 17.45 1.28 0.36
C PHE A 160 17.39 2.36 -0.73
N ILE A 161 17.79 3.60 -0.44
CA ILE A 161 17.80 4.68 -1.44
C ILE A 161 18.77 4.38 -2.59
N LYS A 162 19.95 3.83 -2.30
CA LYS A 162 20.86 3.37 -3.35
C LYS A 162 20.18 2.33 -4.26
N CYS A 163 19.56 1.30 -3.66
CA CYS A 163 18.83 0.29 -4.41
C CYS A 163 17.67 0.89 -5.22
N LEU A 164 16.93 1.83 -4.65
CA LEU A 164 15.84 2.51 -5.31
C LEU A 164 16.30 3.31 -6.53
N ASN A 165 17.43 4.03 -6.44
CA ASN A 165 18.02 4.73 -7.58
C ASN A 165 18.43 3.75 -8.69
N GLU A 166 19.09 2.63 -8.36
CA GLU A 166 19.48 1.60 -9.32
C GLU A 166 18.26 0.98 -10.04
N ILE A 167 17.14 0.85 -9.34
CA ILE A 167 15.85 0.39 -9.91
C ILE A 167 15.31 1.45 -10.88
N MET A 168 15.29 2.72 -10.46
CA MET A 168 14.70 3.79 -11.24
C MET A 168 15.53 4.17 -12.47
N ASP A 169 16.86 4.03 -12.41
CA ASP A 169 17.75 4.21 -13.56
C ASP A 169 17.48 3.20 -14.69
N LYS A 170 16.91 2.03 -14.34
CA LYS A 170 16.58 0.94 -15.28
C LYS A 170 15.12 0.87 -15.66
N LYS A 171 14.29 1.85 -15.25
CA LYS A 171 12.85 1.81 -15.55
C LYS A 171 12.57 1.82 -17.06
N PRO A 172 11.61 1.02 -17.54
CA PRO A 172 11.37 0.83 -18.97
C PRO A 172 10.88 2.09 -19.70
N ASN A 173 10.01 2.85 -19.02
CA ASN A 173 9.38 4.03 -19.58
C ASN A 173 8.95 5.02 -18.49
N ASN A 174 8.41 6.16 -18.90
CA ASN A 174 8.04 7.23 -17.98
C ASN A 174 6.80 6.95 -17.12
N SER A 175 5.99 5.96 -17.50
CA SER A 175 4.81 5.57 -16.74
C SER A 175 5.14 4.58 -15.61
N CYS A 176 6.36 4.00 -15.61
CA CYS A 176 6.83 3.11 -14.55
C CYS A 176 7.37 3.92 -13.37
N TYR A 177 7.02 3.51 -12.14
CA TYR A 177 7.45 4.18 -10.91
C TYR A 177 7.49 3.24 -9.71
N VAL A 178 8.18 3.66 -8.68
CA VAL A 178 8.13 3.06 -7.34
C VAL A 178 7.58 4.10 -6.37
N ALA A 179 6.72 3.66 -5.49
CA ALA A 179 6.15 4.53 -4.47
C ALA A 179 6.06 3.82 -3.12
N SER A 180 5.85 4.56 -2.05
CA SER A 180 5.59 3.97 -0.73
C SER A 180 4.76 4.90 0.12
N GLN A 181 4.02 4.31 1.05
CA GLN A 181 3.29 5.03 2.08
C GLN A 181 3.53 4.41 3.45
N GLN A 182 3.55 5.24 4.48
CA GLN A 182 3.48 4.77 5.85
C GLN A 182 2.05 4.28 6.15
N LEU A 183 1.96 3.13 6.79
CA LEU A 183 0.72 2.60 7.32
C LEU A 183 0.45 3.23 8.68
N GLY A 184 -0.76 3.73 8.89
CA GLY A 184 -1.14 4.34 10.15
C GLY A 184 -1.09 3.34 11.32
N CYS A 185 -0.72 3.82 12.49
CA CYS A 185 -0.55 3.00 13.70
C CYS A 185 -1.81 2.24 14.15
N LYS A 186 -3.00 2.64 13.71
CA LYS A 186 -4.25 1.90 13.98
C LYS A 186 -4.21 0.48 13.41
N THR A 187 -3.48 0.24 12.31
CA THR A 187 -3.27 -1.10 11.75
C THR A 187 -2.54 -2.02 12.72
N LYS A 188 -1.63 -1.49 13.54
CA LYS A 188 -0.88 -2.24 14.56
C LYS A 188 -1.72 -2.58 15.80
N LYS A 189 -2.75 -1.78 16.11
CA LYS A 189 -3.59 -1.91 17.32
C LYS A 189 -4.65 -3.00 17.23
N LEU A 190 -4.92 -3.55 16.05
CA LEU A 190 -5.87 -4.64 15.89
C LEU A 190 -5.24 -5.94 16.42
N ASN A 191 -6.02 -6.71 17.20
CA ASN A 191 -5.57 -8.00 17.70
C ASN A 191 -5.14 -8.90 16.55
N TYR A 192 -3.98 -9.54 16.72
CA TYR A 192 -3.52 -10.60 15.83
C TYR A 192 -4.61 -11.68 15.75
N GLY A 193 -4.97 -12.10 14.55
CA GLY A 193 -6.06 -13.06 14.33
C GLY A 193 -7.43 -12.46 14.04
N SER A 194 -7.64 -11.15 14.23
CA SER A 194 -8.92 -10.50 13.93
C SER A 194 -9.21 -10.30 12.44
N SER A 195 -8.29 -10.68 11.57
CA SER A 195 -8.42 -10.64 10.10
C SER A 195 -7.36 -11.52 9.42
N PHE A 196 -7.52 -11.78 8.13
CA PHE A 196 -6.51 -12.48 7.31
C PHE A 196 -5.37 -11.58 6.84
N PHE A 197 -5.39 -10.30 7.18
CA PHE A 197 -4.21 -9.45 7.03
C PHE A 197 -3.23 -9.72 8.19
N VAL A 198 -2.20 -10.52 7.95
CA VAL A 198 -1.27 -11.02 8.98
C VAL A 198 -0.12 -10.05 9.31
N HIS A 199 0.16 -9.08 8.43
CA HIS A 199 1.33 -8.18 8.53
C HIS A 199 1.06 -6.94 9.36
N ARG A 200 0.53 -7.10 10.58
CA ARG A 200 0.13 -6.00 11.46
C ARG A 200 1.27 -5.14 11.99
N LYS A 201 2.50 -5.66 11.99
CA LYS A 201 3.69 -4.92 12.41
C LYS A 201 4.26 -4.01 11.31
N SER A 202 3.83 -4.19 10.07
CA SER A 202 4.32 -3.38 8.97
C SER A 202 3.98 -1.90 9.17
N THR A 203 4.98 -1.05 8.96
CA THR A 203 4.88 0.41 9.02
C THR A 203 4.92 1.04 7.64
N TRP A 204 5.47 0.32 6.66
CA TRP A 204 5.61 0.76 5.30
C TRP A 204 4.95 -0.18 4.31
N LYS A 205 4.38 0.40 3.27
CA LYS A 205 3.82 -0.30 2.11
C LYS A 205 4.40 0.31 0.84
N PRO A 206 5.57 -0.14 0.37
CA PRO A 206 6.02 0.21 -0.97
C PRO A 206 5.27 -0.58 -2.05
N TRP A 207 5.18 0.01 -3.25
CA TRP A 207 4.69 -0.68 -4.44
C TRP A 207 5.47 -0.25 -5.67
N ILE A 208 5.53 -1.17 -6.62
CA ILE A 208 6.17 -1.01 -7.91
C ILE A 208 5.07 -1.05 -8.95
N TYR A 209 5.02 -0.05 -9.80
CA TYR A 209 4.07 0.05 -10.90
C TYR A 209 4.81 -0.03 -12.23
N ALA A 210 4.48 -1.03 -13.03
CA ALA A 210 4.96 -1.18 -14.40
C ALA A 210 3.79 -1.01 -15.37
N SER A 211 4.04 -0.36 -16.50
CA SER A 211 3.05 -0.15 -17.54
C SER A 211 3.67 -0.32 -18.93
N TRP A 212 2.88 -0.82 -19.87
CA TRP A 212 3.27 -1.04 -21.26
C TRP A 212 2.08 -0.82 -22.20
N LYS A 213 2.35 -0.53 -23.46
CA LYS A 213 1.30 -0.37 -24.48
C LYS A 213 0.60 -1.70 -24.75
N LYS A 214 -0.73 -1.64 -24.90
CA LYS A 214 -1.52 -2.79 -25.31
C LYS A 214 -1.01 -3.28 -26.68
N ASN A 215 -0.80 -4.59 -26.79
CA ASN A 215 -0.29 -5.27 -27.98
C ASN A 215 1.21 -5.04 -28.30
N ASP A 216 1.98 -4.33 -27.48
CA ASP A 216 3.44 -4.27 -27.59
C ASP A 216 4.06 -5.35 -26.69
N LEU A 217 4.38 -6.51 -27.31
CA LEU A 217 4.92 -7.67 -26.59
C LEU A 217 6.34 -7.41 -26.08
N GLN A 218 7.14 -6.61 -26.79
CA GLN A 218 8.49 -6.29 -26.37
C GLN A 218 8.49 -5.35 -25.18
N GLU A 219 7.68 -4.29 -25.22
CA GLU A 219 7.52 -3.37 -24.08
C GLU A 219 6.96 -4.11 -22.86
N LYS A 220 6.00 -5.04 -23.06
CA LYS A 220 5.48 -5.92 -22.01
C LYS A 220 6.58 -6.73 -21.35
N GLU A 221 7.38 -7.44 -22.11
CA GLU A 221 8.45 -8.30 -21.58
C GLU A 221 9.47 -7.48 -20.74
N VAL A 222 9.89 -6.33 -21.26
CA VAL A 222 10.80 -5.42 -20.54
C VAL A 222 10.17 -4.91 -19.25
N ALA A 223 8.90 -4.51 -19.27
CA ALA A 223 8.19 -4.02 -18.09
C ALA A 223 8.00 -5.11 -17.01
N LEU A 224 7.63 -6.34 -17.42
CA LEU A 224 7.47 -7.46 -16.51
C LEU A 224 8.82 -7.91 -15.89
N ASN A 225 9.88 -7.93 -16.67
CA ASN A 225 11.22 -8.23 -16.15
C ASN A 225 11.70 -7.15 -15.16
N TRP A 226 11.43 -5.87 -15.45
CA TRP A 226 11.78 -4.78 -14.55
C TRP A 226 11.01 -4.86 -13.22
N ILE A 227 9.69 -5.07 -13.24
CA ILE A 227 8.90 -5.17 -12.01
C ILE A 227 9.34 -6.37 -11.16
N TYR A 228 9.58 -7.53 -11.77
CA TYR A 228 10.04 -8.73 -11.10
C TYR A 228 11.43 -8.54 -10.46
N THR A 229 12.38 -7.97 -11.21
CA THR A 229 13.74 -7.68 -10.73
C THR A 229 13.70 -6.65 -9.59
N SER A 230 12.88 -5.62 -9.73
CA SER A 230 12.69 -4.58 -8.71
C SER A 230 12.11 -5.15 -7.42
N TRP A 231 11.10 -6.01 -7.54
CA TRP A 231 10.51 -6.72 -6.41
C TRP A 231 11.54 -7.56 -5.66
N ASN A 232 12.33 -8.37 -6.36
CA ASN A 232 13.39 -9.19 -5.76
C ASN A 232 14.45 -8.34 -5.05
N ASN A 233 14.80 -7.18 -5.59
CA ASN A 233 15.75 -6.26 -4.97
C ASN A 233 15.18 -5.59 -3.71
N LEU A 234 13.87 -5.28 -3.69
CA LEU A 234 13.22 -4.62 -2.56
C LEU A 234 12.80 -5.57 -1.44
N LYS A 235 12.63 -6.88 -1.71
CA LYS A 235 12.27 -7.89 -0.69
C LYS A 235 13.22 -7.91 0.51
N ARG A 236 14.49 -7.62 0.34
CA ARG A 236 15.47 -7.57 1.45
C ARG A 236 15.19 -6.47 2.47
N PHE A 237 14.45 -5.43 2.07
CA PHE A 237 14.04 -4.32 2.93
C PHE A 237 12.61 -4.50 3.43
N TYR A 238 11.74 -5.06 2.58
CA TYR A 238 10.32 -5.23 2.83
C TYR A 238 9.90 -6.66 2.46
N PRO A 239 10.09 -7.62 3.38
CA PRO A 239 10.02 -9.05 3.07
C PRO A 239 8.60 -9.61 2.89
N ASN A 240 7.58 -8.84 3.22
CA ASN A 240 6.19 -9.28 3.14
C ASN A 240 5.48 -8.64 1.95
N ILE A 241 4.30 -9.13 1.61
CA ILE A 241 3.52 -8.63 0.49
C ILE A 241 2.12 -8.17 0.93
N HIS A 242 1.64 -7.12 0.28
CA HIS A 242 0.23 -6.76 0.30
C HIS A 242 -0.37 -7.18 -1.05
N LEU A 243 -1.14 -8.26 -1.05
CA LEU A 243 -1.80 -8.75 -2.25
C LEU A 243 -2.96 -7.82 -2.60
N ALA A 244 -2.67 -6.78 -3.38
CA ALA A 244 -3.65 -5.78 -3.80
C ALA A 244 -4.47 -6.25 -5.00
N GLN A 245 -3.89 -7.11 -5.84
CA GLN A 245 -4.49 -7.71 -7.02
C GLN A 245 -3.83 -9.06 -7.33
N LEU A 246 -4.47 -9.85 -8.17
CA LEU A 246 -3.88 -11.07 -8.73
C LEU A 246 -3.04 -10.71 -9.95
N HIS A 247 -1.82 -11.22 -10.03
CA HIS A 247 -0.87 -10.93 -11.09
C HIS A 247 -0.94 -11.99 -12.18
N ASN A 248 -1.75 -11.75 -13.21
CA ASN A 248 -1.95 -12.70 -14.30
C ASN A 248 -0.73 -12.82 -15.25
N HIS A 249 0.20 -11.88 -15.16
CA HIS A 249 1.36 -11.79 -16.03
C HIS A 249 2.67 -12.25 -15.38
N LEU A 250 2.66 -12.51 -14.07
CA LEU A 250 3.82 -12.94 -13.30
C LEU A 250 3.62 -14.37 -12.81
N ASN A 251 4.66 -15.19 -12.88
CA ASN A 251 4.65 -16.56 -12.38
C ASN A 251 5.02 -16.63 -10.89
N THR A 252 4.51 -15.70 -10.09
CA THR A 252 4.85 -15.52 -8.67
C THR A 252 3.69 -15.80 -7.74
N HIS A 253 2.57 -16.25 -8.26
CA HIS A 253 1.30 -16.37 -7.55
C HIS A 253 1.39 -17.16 -6.23
N GLU A 254 1.99 -18.34 -6.25
CA GLU A 254 2.13 -19.18 -5.05
C GLU A 254 3.01 -18.52 -3.97
N GLU A 255 4.12 -17.89 -4.39
CA GLU A 255 4.99 -17.15 -3.48
C GLU A 255 4.25 -15.95 -2.87
N GLU A 256 3.52 -15.20 -3.68
CA GLU A 256 2.74 -14.05 -3.22
C GLU A 256 1.66 -14.43 -2.22
N LEU A 257 0.91 -15.50 -2.49
CA LEU A 257 -0.11 -16.01 -1.55
C LEU A 257 0.52 -16.45 -0.24
N THR A 258 1.63 -17.17 -0.30
CA THR A 258 2.37 -17.62 0.89
C THR A 258 2.84 -16.45 1.71
N LEU A 259 3.42 -15.43 1.08
CA LEU A 259 3.85 -14.21 1.76
C LEU A 259 2.68 -13.37 2.30
N ALA A 260 1.54 -13.33 1.60
CA ALA A 260 0.39 -12.53 2.00
C ALA A 260 -0.37 -13.10 3.20
N PHE A 261 -0.57 -14.42 3.24
CA PHE A 261 -1.44 -15.08 4.22
C PHE A 261 -0.70 -15.87 5.28
N GLY A 262 0.59 -16.23 5.04
CA GLY A 262 1.43 -16.90 6.00
C GLY A 262 0.76 -18.13 6.63
N ASN A 263 0.69 -18.18 7.95
CA ASN A 263 0.09 -19.28 8.72
C ASN A 263 -1.43 -19.44 8.55
N ARG A 264 -2.13 -18.43 7.97
CA ARG A 264 -3.57 -18.47 7.72
C ARG A 264 -3.94 -19.11 6.36
N MET A 265 -2.95 -19.52 5.56
CA MET A 265 -3.17 -20.12 4.25
C MET A 265 -4.04 -21.40 4.30
N ASN A 266 -3.82 -22.28 5.29
CA ASN A 266 -4.61 -23.51 5.41
C ASN A 266 -6.08 -23.23 5.75
N GLU A 267 -6.35 -22.24 6.59
CA GLU A 267 -7.71 -21.80 6.90
C GLU A 267 -8.38 -21.22 5.65
N LEU A 268 -7.64 -20.46 4.84
CA LEU A 268 -8.16 -19.90 3.58
C LEU A 268 -8.48 -21.00 2.56
N LYS A 269 -7.64 -22.02 2.42
CA LYS A 269 -7.90 -23.19 1.58
C LYS A 269 -9.17 -23.94 2.03
N THR A 270 -9.36 -24.09 3.33
CA THR A 270 -10.59 -24.68 3.90
C THR A 270 -11.83 -23.88 3.51
N LEU A 271 -11.81 -22.56 3.71
CA LEU A 271 -12.92 -21.69 3.32
C LEU A 271 -13.20 -21.74 1.82
N LYS A 272 -12.14 -21.74 0.99
CA LYS A 272 -12.31 -21.86 -0.45
C LYS A 272 -12.97 -23.17 -0.86
N ASN A 273 -12.55 -24.30 -0.31
CA ASN A 273 -13.15 -25.60 -0.60
C ASN A 273 -14.62 -25.69 -0.20
N ILE A 274 -15.01 -25.01 0.89
CA ILE A 274 -16.42 -24.97 1.37
C ILE A 274 -17.25 -24.02 0.50
N PHE A 275 -16.76 -22.83 0.23
CA PHE A 275 -17.55 -21.74 -0.35
C PHE A 275 -17.33 -21.52 -1.84
N ASP A 276 -16.31 -22.11 -2.43
CA ASP A 276 -16.04 -22.08 -3.88
C ASP A 276 -15.53 -23.43 -4.40
N PRO A 277 -16.27 -24.55 -4.18
CA PRO A 277 -15.83 -25.88 -4.57
C PRO A 277 -15.66 -26.05 -6.09
N GLN A 278 -16.29 -25.21 -6.88
CA GLN A 278 -16.20 -25.24 -8.35
C GLN A 278 -15.05 -24.37 -8.89
N GLY A 279 -14.35 -23.62 -8.04
CA GLY A 279 -13.23 -22.77 -8.44
C GLY A 279 -13.62 -21.62 -9.37
N ILE A 280 -14.81 -21.02 -9.16
CA ILE A 280 -15.31 -19.89 -9.96
C ILE A 280 -14.57 -18.60 -9.60
N LEU A 281 -14.16 -18.46 -8.33
CA LEU A 281 -13.42 -17.32 -7.83
C LEU A 281 -11.90 -17.54 -8.03
N PRO A 282 -11.08 -16.48 -7.87
CA PRO A 282 -9.63 -16.53 -8.07
C PRO A 282 -8.97 -17.74 -7.39
N PRO A 283 -7.98 -18.39 -8.02
CA PRO A 283 -7.26 -19.53 -7.46
C PRO A 283 -6.42 -19.15 -6.23
N LEU A 284 -6.09 -20.16 -5.41
CA LEU A 284 -5.13 -20.09 -4.31
C LEU A 284 -3.85 -20.80 -4.67
#